data_2e5ee190f0e0d553d49da7682feadfb4
#
_entry.id   2e5ee190f0e0d553d49da7682feadfb4
#
_cell.length_a   1.000
_cell.length_b   1.000
_cell.length_c   1.000
_cell.angle_alpha   90.00
_cell.angle_beta   90.00
_cell.angle_gamma   90.00
#
_symmetry.space_group_name_H-M   'P 1'
#
loop_
_entity.id
_entity.type
_entity.pdbx_description
1 polymer ?
#
loop_
_entity_poly.entity_id
_entity_poly.type
_entity_poly.pdbx_seq_one_letter_code
_entity_poly.pdbx_strand_id
1 'polypeptide(L)'
;PFQALTTAMSGAIGTGNIGGVALAIWTGGPAAIFWMWITAIFGMTTKFVEVTLAHKFRTTLKDGSISGGPMYYIEQGLNMKWVAILFSLLMMICAIGSGNMPQINNIANVMETEFSVPKLMTGLILGGLLWVIIIGGITRIAAVASKIIPIMGIIYFGGALIILVENYQNIIPSFNAIFTQVFTGSAAVGGFLGASFAMSLKYGVARGLYSNEAGQGSSPIAHASSKTKNSVDQGVVSILEPFIDTIVVCSVTALVILSSGVWTQKFENTFDRTSMTIVAGQYNDSEASDVEQLTRFVQGMPSNVSEYSGEIVIEDGELVSDNVTIIHKRSVAEDIKFYRSNLPVNDTLIVEQGDLVERGYEITGKSLIDSAELTAKAFSQGSLREYGGYLVAIALLLFAFSTAIAWCYYGDRSTAYVFGEKGVFWYRNIYVICFILAAVIDTEVVWNIAYVVVALVSIPNLIAIFVLRKVMKQDVDEYQIQKT
;
A
#
# COMPACT_ATOMS: atom_id res chain seq x y z
N PRO A 1 -12.10 -6.28 23.70
CA PRO A 1 -10.96 -5.51 23.19
C PRO A 1 -10.17 -6.25 22.12
N PHE A 2 -9.74 -7.52 22.37
CA PHE A 2 -8.93 -8.29 21.42
C PHE A 2 -9.55 -8.44 20.04
N GLN A 3 -10.82 -8.82 19.94
CA GLN A 3 -11.51 -8.95 18.65
C GLN A 3 -11.61 -7.62 17.89
N ALA A 4 -11.84 -6.51 18.59
CA ALA A 4 -11.89 -5.19 17.96
C ALA A 4 -10.49 -4.79 17.42
N LEU A 5 -9.43 -5.02 18.22
CA LEU A 5 -8.06 -4.80 17.80
C LEU A 5 -7.70 -5.67 16.59
N THR A 6 -7.97 -6.98 16.64
CA THR A 6 -7.67 -7.87 15.50
C THR A 6 -8.48 -7.52 14.25
N THR A 7 -9.73 -7.08 14.38
CA THR A 7 -10.48 -6.60 13.21
C THR A 7 -9.87 -5.33 12.63
N ALA A 8 -9.46 -4.37 13.47
CA ALA A 8 -8.79 -3.16 13.02
C ALA A 8 -7.41 -3.48 12.39
N MET A 9 -6.61 -4.32 13.03
CA MET A 9 -5.34 -4.80 12.46
C MET A 9 -5.51 -5.56 11.14
N SER A 10 -6.62 -6.31 11.00
CA SER A 10 -6.95 -6.96 9.73
C SER A 10 -7.22 -5.96 8.61
N GLY A 11 -7.74 -4.78 8.93
CA GLY A 11 -7.91 -3.67 7.99
C GLY A 11 -6.59 -3.05 7.58
N ALA A 12 -5.71 -2.79 8.55
CA ALA A 12 -4.43 -2.11 8.35
C ALA A 12 -3.36 -3.00 7.69
N ILE A 13 -3.19 -4.25 8.20
CA ILE A 13 -2.16 -5.18 7.69
C ILE A 13 -2.63 -5.80 6.36
N GLY A 14 -2.18 -5.22 5.26
CA GLY A 14 -2.59 -5.59 3.91
C GLY A 14 -1.45 -5.49 2.90
N THR A 15 -1.81 -5.14 1.65
CA THR A 15 -0.83 -4.92 0.58
C THR A 15 0.16 -3.81 0.91
N GLY A 16 -0.21 -2.86 1.79
CA GLY A 16 0.65 -1.78 2.25
C GLY A 16 1.93 -2.25 2.92
N ASN A 17 1.86 -3.34 3.70
CA ASN A 17 2.99 -3.87 4.47
C ASN A 17 3.98 -4.68 3.63
N ILE A 18 3.56 -5.18 2.48
CA ILE A 18 4.37 -5.99 1.56
C ILE A 18 4.75 -5.15 0.35
N GLY A 19 3.80 -4.91 -0.54
CA GLY A 19 4.03 -4.14 -1.76
C GLY A 19 4.24 -2.64 -1.51
N GLY A 20 3.53 -2.06 -0.53
CA GLY A 20 3.66 -0.64 -0.20
C GLY A 20 5.04 -0.26 0.34
N VAL A 21 5.65 -1.10 1.18
CA VAL A 21 7.03 -0.91 1.68
C VAL A 21 8.04 -1.02 0.55
N ALA A 22 7.91 -2.04 -0.30
CA ALA A 22 8.75 -2.22 -1.47
C ALA A 22 8.67 -1.00 -2.41
N LEU A 23 7.46 -0.47 -2.61
CA LEU A 23 7.23 0.71 -3.41
C LEU A 23 7.81 1.99 -2.77
N ALA A 24 7.80 2.10 -1.43
CA ALA A 24 8.46 3.20 -0.72
C ALA A 24 9.98 3.18 -0.95
N ILE A 25 10.60 2.00 -0.87
CA ILE A 25 12.03 1.81 -1.12
C ILE A 25 12.36 2.11 -2.58
N TRP A 26 11.58 1.57 -3.51
CA TRP A 26 11.78 1.79 -4.93
C TRP A 26 11.66 3.27 -5.34
N THR A 27 10.69 4.02 -4.79
CA THR A 27 10.49 5.44 -5.14
C THR A 27 11.33 6.40 -4.33
N GLY A 28 11.49 6.16 -3.04
CA GLY A 28 12.11 7.07 -2.08
C GLY A 28 13.45 6.57 -1.54
N GLY A 29 13.89 5.37 -1.92
CA GLY A 29 15.08 4.74 -1.37
C GLY A 29 14.93 4.31 0.09
N PRO A 30 16.01 3.84 0.74
CA PRO A 30 15.99 3.41 2.13
C PRO A 30 15.48 4.49 3.11
N ALA A 31 15.76 5.76 2.84
CA ALA A 31 15.33 6.88 3.67
C ALA A 31 13.79 7.01 3.80
N ALA A 32 13.02 6.51 2.84
CA ALA A 32 11.56 6.51 2.92
C ALA A 32 11.05 5.73 4.15
N ILE A 33 11.77 4.71 4.60
CA ILE A 33 11.39 3.91 5.78
C ILE A 33 11.44 4.73 7.06
N PHE A 34 12.43 5.62 7.20
CA PHE A 34 12.47 6.56 8.33
C PHE A 34 11.19 7.41 8.39
N TRP A 35 10.74 7.93 7.25
CA TRP A 35 9.52 8.74 7.18
C TRP A 35 8.26 7.93 7.43
N MET A 36 8.23 6.65 7.09
CA MET A 36 7.16 5.73 7.52
C MET A 36 7.11 5.60 9.05
N TRP A 37 8.27 5.47 9.73
CA TRP A 37 8.31 5.42 11.20
C TRP A 37 7.82 6.72 11.84
N ILE A 38 8.19 7.88 11.29
CA ILE A 38 7.69 9.17 11.76
C ILE A 38 6.15 9.23 11.66
N THR A 39 5.58 8.78 10.54
CA THR A 39 4.11 8.74 10.41
C THR A 39 3.46 7.78 11.40
N ALA A 40 4.10 6.66 11.73
CA ALA A 40 3.58 5.72 12.72
C ALA A 40 3.57 6.33 14.12
N ILE A 41 4.62 7.05 14.53
CA ILE A 41 4.69 7.74 15.81
C ILE A 41 3.55 8.75 15.96
N PHE A 42 3.34 9.60 14.96
CA PHE A 42 2.19 10.52 14.95
C PHE A 42 0.87 9.76 14.82
N GLY A 43 0.86 8.69 14.05
CA GLY A 43 -0.29 7.81 13.84
C GLY A 43 -0.78 7.18 15.13
N MET A 44 0.11 6.74 16.04
CA MET A 44 -0.26 6.20 17.36
C MET A 44 -1.06 7.21 18.18
N THR A 45 -0.65 8.48 18.17
CA THR A 45 -1.39 9.54 18.87
C THR A 45 -2.74 9.82 18.19
N THR A 46 -2.75 9.87 16.86
CA THR A 46 -3.97 10.10 16.08
C THR A 46 -4.99 8.98 16.33
N LYS A 47 -4.58 7.72 16.27
CA LYS A 47 -5.43 6.56 16.57
C LYS A 47 -5.98 6.59 17.99
N PHE A 48 -5.15 6.92 18.96
CA PHE A 48 -5.61 7.09 20.34
C PHE A 48 -6.78 8.08 20.44
N VAL A 49 -6.66 9.25 19.80
CA VAL A 49 -7.71 10.27 19.79
C VAL A 49 -8.96 9.79 19.07
N GLU A 50 -8.80 9.27 17.84
CA GLU A 50 -9.90 8.77 17.01
C GLU A 50 -10.73 7.71 17.73
N VAL A 51 -10.04 6.72 18.31
CA VAL A 51 -10.68 5.57 18.94
C VAL A 51 -11.32 5.95 20.27
N THR A 52 -10.69 6.83 21.06
CA THR A 52 -11.29 7.35 22.30
C THR A 52 -12.61 8.08 21.98
N LEU A 53 -12.60 8.98 20.99
CA LEU A 53 -13.81 9.68 20.57
C LEU A 53 -14.87 8.75 19.98
N ALA A 54 -14.49 7.80 19.12
CA ALA A 54 -15.41 6.86 18.51
C ALA A 54 -16.08 5.95 19.54
N HIS A 55 -15.35 5.55 20.57
CA HIS A 55 -15.89 4.75 21.65
C HIS A 55 -16.78 5.58 22.60
N LYS A 56 -16.43 6.83 22.87
CA LYS A 56 -17.23 7.78 23.70
C LYS A 56 -18.60 8.07 23.06
N PHE A 57 -18.62 8.36 21.75
CA PHE A 57 -19.82 8.75 21.00
C PHE A 57 -20.52 7.58 20.30
N ARG A 58 -20.19 6.33 20.67
CA ARG A 58 -20.86 5.15 20.10
C ARG A 58 -22.32 5.06 20.50
N THR A 59 -23.13 4.42 19.65
CA THR A 59 -24.55 4.22 19.88
C THR A 59 -24.94 2.75 19.71
N THR A 60 -26.06 2.37 20.29
CA THR A 60 -26.64 1.05 20.09
C THR A 60 -27.72 1.14 19.02
N LEU A 61 -27.60 0.36 17.97
CA LEU A 61 -28.57 0.31 16.88
C LEU A 61 -29.82 -0.49 17.27
N LYS A 62 -30.86 -0.44 16.43
CA LYS A 62 -32.14 -1.11 16.68
C LYS A 62 -32.02 -2.63 16.79
N ASP A 63 -31.02 -3.21 16.15
CA ASP A 63 -30.70 -4.64 16.20
C ASP A 63 -29.87 -5.05 17.43
N GLY A 64 -29.59 -4.12 18.34
CA GLY A 64 -28.75 -4.31 19.53
C GLY A 64 -27.25 -4.26 19.26
N SER A 65 -26.81 -4.08 18.02
CA SER A 65 -25.39 -3.93 17.69
C SER A 65 -24.87 -2.55 18.07
N ILE A 66 -23.58 -2.49 18.46
CA ILE A 66 -22.90 -1.23 18.75
C ILE A 66 -22.31 -0.68 17.45
N SER A 67 -22.56 0.60 17.20
CA SER A 67 -21.97 1.34 16.08
C SER A 67 -21.35 2.65 16.58
N GLY A 68 -20.22 3.01 16.00
CA GLY A 68 -19.47 4.23 16.30
C GLY A 68 -18.53 4.55 15.18
N GLY A 69 -17.73 5.59 15.37
CA GLY A 69 -16.78 6.08 14.37
C GLY A 69 -16.96 7.56 14.13
N PRO A 70 -16.22 8.13 13.14
CA PRO A 70 -16.23 9.57 12.87
C PRO A 70 -17.61 10.15 12.64
N MET A 71 -18.51 9.46 11.93
CA MET A 71 -19.86 9.94 11.68
C MET A 71 -20.61 10.26 12.98
N TYR A 72 -20.40 9.50 14.05
CA TYR A 72 -21.10 9.71 15.33
C TYR A 72 -20.48 10.84 16.14
N TYR A 73 -19.16 10.95 16.26
CA TYR A 73 -18.58 12.08 16.98
C TYR A 73 -18.65 13.40 16.20
N ILE A 74 -18.76 13.37 14.87
CA ILE A 74 -19.04 14.56 14.07
C ILE A 74 -20.49 15.00 14.30
N GLU A 75 -21.48 14.08 14.25
CA GLU A 75 -22.90 14.42 14.48
C GLU A 75 -23.13 14.86 15.91
N GLN A 76 -22.72 14.06 16.92
CA GLN A 76 -23.08 14.29 18.32
C GLN A 76 -22.10 15.25 19.02
N GLY A 77 -20.81 15.21 18.68
CA GLY A 77 -19.77 16.03 19.31
C GLY A 77 -19.66 17.43 18.73
N LEU A 78 -19.90 17.60 17.42
CA LEU A 78 -19.84 18.88 16.71
C LEU A 78 -21.22 19.41 16.33
N ASN A 79 -22.28 18.62 16.48
CA ASN A 79 -23.63 18.92 16.00
C ASN A 79 -23.70 19.24 14.50
N MET A 80 -22.88 18.56 13.68
CA MET A 80 -22.71 18.79 12.25
C MET A 80 -23.15 17.57 11.43
N LYS A 81 -24.46 17.28 11.41
CA LYS A 81 -25.02 16.09 10.75
C LYS A 81 -24.66 16.00 9.25
N TRP A 82 -24.61 17.11 8.53
CA TRP A 82 -24.30 17.12 7.10
C TRP A 82 -22.84 16.68 6.84
N VAL A 83 -21.88 17.06 7.72
CA VAL A 83 -20.49 16.62 7.63
C VAL A 83 -20.39 15.13 7.96
N ALA A 84 -21.16 14.64 8.92
CA ALA A 84 -21.21 13.21 9.26
C ALA A 84 -21.74 12.36 8.09
N ILE A 85 -22.75 12.84 7.37
CA ILE A 85 -23.24 12.21 6.14
C ILE A 85 -22.15 12.24 5.05
N LEU A 86 -21.49 13.39 4.83
CA LEU A 86 -20.40 13.53 3.88
C LEU A 86 -19.25 12.55 4.19
N PHE A 87 -18.81 12.51 5.45
CA PHE A 87 -17.78 11.54 5.89
C PHE A 87 -18.20 10.10 5.58
N SER A 88 -19.46 9.73 5.89
CA SER A 88 -19.96 8.37 5.66
C SER A 88 -19.98 8.01 4.17
N LEU A 89 -20.37 8.93 3.30
CA LEU A 89 -20.33 8.71 1.84
C LEU A 89 -18.89 8.56 1.35
N LEU A 90 -17.98 9.42 1.82
CA LEU A 90 -16.54 9.30 1.50
C LEU A 90 -15.94 8.00 2.02
N MET A 91 -16.33 7.54 3.21
CA MET A 91 -15.88 6.27 3.78
C MET A 91 -16.39 5.07 2.97
N MET A 92 -17.62 5.10 2.47
CA MET A 92 -18.13 4.04 1.58
C MET A 92 -17.29 3.93 0.29
N ILE A 93 -16.97 5.08 -0.32
CA ILE A 93 -16.15 5.14 -1.52
C ILE A 93 -14.70 4.74 -1.20
N CYS A 94 -14.16 5.20 -0.08
CA CYS A 94 -12.82 4.86 0.37
C CYS A 94 -12.67 3.36 0.65
N ALA A 95 -13.67 2.72 1.24
CA ALA A 95 -13.64 1.29 1.48
C ALA A 95 -13.56 0.48 0.16
N ILE A 96 -14.18 0.95 -0.91
CA ILE A 96 -14.05 0.36 -2.24
C ILE A 96 -12.70 0.72 -2.86
N GLY A 97 -12.34 2.00 -2.91
CA GLY A 97 -11.16 2.49 -3.65
C GLY A 97 -9.82 2.16 -3.00
N SER A 98 -9.75 2.08 -1.67
CA SER A 98 -8.51 1.82 -0.93
C SER A 98 -8.49 0.45 -0.25
N GLY A 99 -9.57 0.11 0.46
CA GLY A 99 -9.65 -1.15 1.22
C GLY A 99 -9.95 -2.39 0.39
N ASN A 100 -10.38 -2.24 -0.85
CA ASN A 100 -10.84 -3.33 -1.73
C ASN A 100 -9.97 -3.44 -2.99
N MET A 101 -9.99 -2.41 -3.85
CA MET A 101 -9.40 -2.49 -5.19
C MET A 101 -7.91 -2.79 -5.19
N PRO A 102 -7.04 -2.13 -4.42
CA PRO A 102 -5.61 -2.44 -4.39
C PRO A 102 -5.33 -3.85 -3.86
N GLN A 103 -6.17 -4.34 -2.95
CA GLN A 103 -5.97 -5.64 -2.34
C GLN A 103 -6.09 -6.75 -3.39
N ILE A 104 -7.20 -6.81 -4.11
CA ILE A 104 -7.40 -7.85 -5.13
C ILE A 104 -6.48 -7.67 -6.34
N ASN A 105 -6.19 -6.42 -6.73
CA ASN A 105 -5.30 -6.15 -7.84
C ASN A 105 -3.89 -6.72 -7.59
N ASN A 106 -3.32 -6.46 -6.41
CA ASN A 106 -2.02 -7.02 -6.04
C ASN A 106 -2.06 -8.56 -5.92
N ILE A 107 -3.12 -9.13 -5.33
CA ILE A 107 -3.28 -10.60 -5.29
C ILE A 107 -3.32 -11.16 -6.70
N ALA A 108 -4.13 -10.59 -7.59
CA ALA A 108 -4.30 -11.08 -8.95
C ALA A 108 -2.99 -11.03 -9.76
N ASN A 109 -2.22 -9.94 -9.60
CA ASN A 109 -0.91 -9.82 -10.24
C ASN A 109 0.05 -10.92 -9.76
N VAL A 110 0.19 -11.13 -8.46
CA VAL A 110 1.09 -12.15 -7.91
C VAL A 110 0.61 -13.56 -8.25
N MET A 111 -0.71 -13.83 -8.24
CA MET A 111 -1.24 -15.13 -8.65
C MET A 111 -0.99 -15.43 -10.13
N GLU A 112 -1.02 -14.42 -10.97
CA GLU A 112 -0.67 -14.57 -12.39
C GLU A 112 0.83 -14.83 -12.58
N THR A 113 1.69 -14.05 -11.92
CA THR A 113 3.14 -14.14 -12.04
C THR A 113 3.71 -15.44 -11.45
N GLU A 114 3.30 -15.80 -10.23
CA GLU A 114 3.87 -16.96 -9.51
C GLU A 114 3.18 -18.29 -9.84
N PHE A 115 1.89 -18.25 -10.16
CA PHE A 115 1.09 -19.48 -10.35
C PHE A 115 0.42 -19.59 -11.73
N SER A 116 0.63 -18.62 -12.62
CA SER A 116 0.00 -18.55 -13.95
C SER A 116 -1.53 -18.62 -13.91
N VAL A 117 -2.14 -18.12 -12.82
CA VAL A 117 -3.61 -18.07 -12.68
C VAL A 117 -4.13 -16.75 -13.27
N PRO A 118 -5.01 -16.77 -14.27
CA PRO A 118 -5.54 -15.54 -14.88
C PRO A 118 -6.17 -14.61 -13.85
N LYS A 119 -5.91 -13.30 -13.96
CA LYS A 119 -6.38 -12.26 -13.01
C LYS A 119 -7.89 -12.33 -12.78
N LEU A 120 -8.67 -12.46 -13.86
CA LEU A 120 -10.13 -12.57 -13.75
C LEU A 120 -10.57 -13.80 -12.95
N MET A 121 -9.90 -14.94 -13.13
CA MET A 121 -10.19 -16.16 -12.38
C MET A 121 -9.93 -15.98 -10.90
N THR A 122 -8.81 -15.35 -10.54
CA THR A 122 -8.48 -14.98 -9.17
C THR A 122 -9.56 -14.05 -8.59
N GLY A 123 -9.98 -13.03 -9.33
CA GLY A 123 -11.04 -12.09 -8.93
C GLY A 123 -12.39 -12.80 -8.69
N LEU A 124 -12.78 -13.70 -9.56
CA LEU A 124 -14.05 -14.45 -9.42
C LEU A 124 -14.05 -15.41 -8.22
N ILE A 125 -12.98 -16.19 -8.04
CA ILE A 125 -12.86 -17.14 -6.92
C ILE A 125 -12.86 -16.39 -5.58
N LEU A 126 -11.99 -15.39 -5.45
CA LEU A 126 -11.86 -14.64 -4.20
C LEU A 126 -13.06 -13.72 -3.97
N GLY A 127 -13.67 -13.16 -5.01
CA GLY A 127 -14.91 -12.40 -4.91
C GLY A 127 -16.08 -13.22 -4.40
N GLY A 128 -16.22 -14.45 -4.89
CA GLY A 128 -17.22 -15.41 -4.38
C GLY A 128 -16.98 -15.77 -2.91
N LEU A 129 -15.73 -16.02 -2.52
CA LEU A 129 -15.36 -16.29 -1.14
C LEU A 129 -15.61 -15.06 -0.23
N LEU A 130 -15.22 -13.87 -0.69
CA LEU A 130 -15.49 -12.62 0.00
C LEU A 130 -16.99 -12.44 0.25
N TRP A 131 -17.82 -12.64 -0.78
CA TRP A 131 -19.28 -12.54 -0.67
C TRP A 131 -19.86 -13.46 0.41
N VAL A 132 -19.43 -14.72 0.44
CA VAL A 132 -19.86 -15.71 1.47
C VAL A 132 -19.49 -15.24 2.87
N ILE A 133 -18.32 -14.62 3.05
CA ILE A 133 -17.86 -14.15 4.37
C ILE A 133 -18.65 -12.92 4.81
N ILE A 134 -18.74 -11.89 3.95
CA ILE A 134 -19.30 -10.60 4.35
C ILE A 134 -20.82 -10.63 4.54
N ILE A 135 -21.53 -11.53 3.87
CA ILE A 135 -22.98 -11.66 4.03
C ILE A 135 -23.36 -12.09 5.46
N GLY A 136 -22.45 -12.76 6.17
CA GLY A 136 -22.61 -13.14 7.58
C GLY A 136 -22.41 -12.00 8.59
N GLY A 137 -22.09 -10.80 8.13
CA GLY A 137 -21.94 -9.59 8.96
C GLY A 137 -20.72 -9.62 9.89
N ILE A 138 -20.69 -8.69 10.86
CA ILE A 138 -19.53 -8.43 11.72
C ILE A 138 -19.07 -9.66 12.52
N THR A 139 -19.98 -10.52 12.96
CA THR A 139 -19.61 -11.70 13.75
C THR A 139 -18.76 -12.68 12.96
N ARG A 140 -19.12 -12.90 11.67
CA ARG A 140 -18.35 -13.75 10.78
C ARG A 140 -17.05 -13.09 10.34
N ILE A 141 -17.09 -11.80 10.03
CA ILE A 141 -15.91 -11.00 9.70
C ILE A 141 -14.87 -11.08 10.83
N ALA A 142 -15.27 -10.78 12.06
CA ALA A 142 -14.37 -10.82 13.22
C ALA A 142 -13.85 -12.25 13.52
N ALA A 143 -14.67 -13.28 13.32
CA ALA A 143 -14.28 -14.66 13.51
C ALA A 143 -13.23 -15.12 12.48
N VAL A 144 -13.35 -14.69 11.22
CA VAL A 144 -12.38 -14.97 10.15
C VAL A 144 -11.10 -14.19 10.40
N ALA A 145 -11.18 -12.87 10.62
CA ALA A 145 -10.02 -12.00 10.88
C ALA A 145 -9.17 -12.50 12.07
N SER A 146 -9.80 -12.88 13.18
CA SER A 146 -9.08 -13.37 14.38
C SER A 146 -8.29 -14.66 14.16
N LYS A 147 -8.62 -15.43 13.14
CA LYS A 147 -7.90 -16.66 12.76
C LYS A 147 -6.82 -16.39 11.71
N ILE A 148 -7.10 -15.54 10.74
CA ILE A 148 -6.17 -15.24 9.64
C ILE A 148 -4.93 -14.51 10.18
N ILE A 149 -5.10 -13.49 11.03
CA ILE A 149 -3.99 -12.64 11.51
C ILE A 149 -2.85 -13.44 12.16
N PRO A 150 -3.07 -14.35 13.12
CA PRO A 150 -1.97 -15.12 13.68
C PRO A 150 -1.29 -16.03 12.65
N ILE A 151 -2.06 -16.65 11.76
CA ILE A 151 -1.52 -17.57 10.73
C ILE A 151 -0.64 -16.78 9.74
N MET A 152 -1.15 -15.66 9.21
CA MET A 152 -0.38 -14.84 8.29
C MET A 152 0.88 -14.29 8.94
N GLY A 153 0.80 -13.88 10.23
CA GLY A 153 1.96 -13.43 10.98
C GLY A 153 3.03 -14.50 11.10
N ILE A 154 2.68 -15.73 11.49
CA ILE A 154 3.62 -16.84 11.63
C ILE A 154 4.29 -17.16 10.29
N ILE A 155 3.53 -17.24 9.20
CA ILE A 155 4.06 -17.52 7.87
C ILE A 155 5.04 -16.41 7.43
N TYR A 156 4.61 -15.15 7.53
CA TYR A 156 5.40 -14.02 7.05
C TYR A 156 6.66 -13.78 7.88
N PHE A 157 6.53 -13.69 9.20
CA PHE A 157 7.68 -13.49 10.08
C PHE A 157 8.63 -14.70 10.09
N GLY A 158 8.10 -15.92 9.96
CA GLY A 158 8.92 -17.13 9.84
C GLY A 158 9.83 -17.08 8.61
N GLY A 159 9.26 -16.75 7.44
CA GLY A 159 10.04 -16.58 6.21
C GLY A 159 11.02 -15.40 6.30
N ALA A 160 10.57 -14.25 6.81
CA ALA A 160 11.42 -13.08 6.99
C ALA A 160 12.62 -13.37 7.90
N LEU A 161 12.41 -14.10 8.99
CA LEU A 161 13.49 -14.47 9.91
C LEU A 161 14.58 -15.29 9.22
N ILE A 162 14.22 -16.22 8.34
CA ILE A 162 15.19 -17.02 7.57
C ILE A 162 16.07 -16.08 6.75
N ILE A 163 15.48 -15.19 5.96
CA ILE A 163 16.24 -14.27 5.09
C ILE A 163 17.10 -13.31 5.92
N LEU A 164 16.59 -12.78 7.03
CA LEU A 164 17.37 -11.88 7.89
C LEU A 164 18.53 -12.58 8.57
N VAL A 165 18.38 -13.83 8.98
CA VAL A 165 19.49 -14.63 9.55
C VAL A 165 20.55 -14.90 8.50
N GLU A 166 20.18 -15.23 7.28
CA GLU A 166 21.12 -15.46 6.18
C GLU A 166 21.88 -14.18 5.77
N ASN A 167 21.19 -13.01 5.86
CA ASN A 167 21.75 -11.70 5.51
C ASN A 167 22.11 -10.87 6.76
N TYR A 168 22.40 -11.48 7.91
CA TYR A 168 22.60 -10.77 9.18
C TYR A 168 23.69 -9.68 9.11
N GLN A 169 24.73 -9.87 8.29
CA GLN A 169 25.81 -8.91 8.10
C GLN A 169 25.33 -7.59 7.46
N ASN A 170 24.24 -7.65 6.68
CA ASN A 170 23.67 -6.51 5.98
C ASN A 170 22.59 -5.77 6.80
N ILE A 171 22.20 -6.27 7.97
CA ILE A 171 21.17 -5.63 8.80
C ILE A 171 21.64 -4.26 9.29
N ILE A 172 22.84 -4.16 9.85
CA ILE A 172 23.40 -2.87 10.32
C ILE A 172 23.65 -1.91 9.16
N PRO A 173 24.25 -2.31 8.01
CA PRO A 173 24.30 -1.46 6.82
C PRO A 173 22.94 -0.96 6.34
N SER A 174 21.89 -1.81 6.38
CA SER A 174 20.52 -1.41 6.02
C SER A 174 19.96 -0.31 6.94
N PHE A 175 20.12 -0.45 8.26
CA PHE A 175 19.77 0.61 9.20
C PHE A 175 20.55 1.88 8.94
N ASN A 176 21.86 1.76 8.71
CA ASN A 176 22.69 2.92 8.40
C ASN A 176 22.20 3.66 7.14
N ALA A 177 21.85 2.92 6.08
CA ALA A 177 21.29 3.50 4.86
C ALA A 177 19.95 4.25 5.12
N ILE A 178 19.08 3.71 6.00
CA ILE A 178 17.83 4.35 6.39
C ILE A 178 18.08 5.71 7.06
N PHE A 179 19.03 5.78 8.01
CA PHE A 179 19.25 6.98 8.82
C PHE A 179 20.16 8.03 8.18
N THR A 180 21.22 7.62 7.49
CA THR A 180 22.22 8.56 6.94
C THR A 180 21.69 9.38 5.76
N GLN A 181 20.69 8.87 5.04
CA GLN A 181 20.15 9.49 3.84
C GLN A 181 18.84 10.28 4.09
N VAL A 182 18.41 10.39 5.34
CA VAL A 182 17.11 11.01 5.70
C VAL A 182 16.94 12.42 5.16
N PHE A 183 17.96 13.26 5.26
CA PHE A 183 17.89 14.68 4.88
C PHE A 183 18.58 15.00 3.55
N THR A 184 19.31 14.04 2.97
CA THR A 184 20.01 14.23 1.70
C THR A 184 19.28 13.56 0.52
N GLY A 185 18.38 12.64 0.81
CA GLY A 185 17.83 11.69 -0.15
C GLY A 185 18.74 10.48 -0.32
N SER A 186 18.26 9.48 -1.05
CA SER A 186 18.97 8.23 -1.28
C SER A 186 19.89 8.35 -2.48
N ALA A 187 21.19 8.04 -2.29
CA ALA A 187 22.17 8.02 -3.36
C ALA A 187 21.88 6.93 -4.39
N ALA A 188 22.35 7.12 -5.60
CA ALA A 188 22.32 6.07 -6.62
C ALA A 188 23.23 4.91 -6.21
N VAL A 189 22.74 3.68 -6.41
CA VAL A 189 23.48 2.45 -6.08
C VAL A 189 22.98 1.27 -6.93
N GLY A 190 23.87 0.52 -7.54
CA GLY A 190 23.50 -0.53 -8.48
C GLY A 190 22.62 0.01 -9.59
N GLY A 191 21.55 -0.68 -9.95
CA GLY A 191 20.57 -0.20 -10.93
C GLY A 191 19.68 0.95 -10.45
N PHE A 192 19.68 1.29 -9.16
CA PHE A 192 18.83 2.34 -8.60
C PHE A 192 19.44 3.74 -8.81
N LEU A 193 18.76 4.59 -9.57
CA LEU A 193 19.19 5.97 -9.89
C LEU A 193 19.00 7.01 -8.77
N GLY A 194 18.81 6.56 -7.53
CA GLY A 194 18.68 7.44 -6.38
C GLY A 194 17.29 8.07 -6.21
N ALA A 195 17.10 8.78 -5.11
CA ALA A 195 15.88 9.52 -4.80
C ALA A 195 16.21 10.82 -4.05
N SER A 196 15.51 11.92 -4.37
CA SER A 196 15.67 13.16 -3.64
C SER A 196 15.07 13.08 -2.23
N PHE A 197 15.49 13.99 -1.35
CA PHE A 197 14.85 14.17 -0.04
C PHE A 197 13.33 14.30 -0.14
N ALA A 198 12.84 15.14 -1.07
CA ALA A 198 11.42 15.34 -1.27
C ALA A 198 10.67 14.06 -1.65
N MET A 199 11.29 13.20 -2.45
CA MET A 199 10.74 11.90 -2.82
C MET A 199 10.71 10.95 -1.63
N SER A 200 11.82 10.83 -0.88
CA SER A 200 11.88 10.00 0.33
C SER A 200 10.82 10.41 1.34
N LEU A 201 10.69 11.72 1.60
CA LEU A 201 9.67 12.28 2.49
C LEU A 201 8.25 11.99 1.97
N LYS A 202 7.96 12.36 0.70
CA LYS A 202 6.63 12.23 0.11
C LYS A 202 6.14 10.78 0.12
N TYR A 203 6.96 9.87 -0.39
CA TYR A 203 6.56 8.47 -0.51
C TYR A 203 6.63 7.73 0.82
N GLY A 204 7.59 8.04 1.69
CA GLY A 204 7.62 7.50 3.05
C GLY A 204 6.38 7.88 3.85
N VAL A 205 6.01 9.16 3.85
CA VAL A 205 4.80 9.66 4.53
C VAL A 205 3.53 9.05 3.91
N ALA A 206 3.40 9.07 2.58
CA ALA A 206 2.21 8.55 1.92
C ALA A 206 2.01 7.05 2.19
N ARG A 207 3.09 6.25 2.13
CA ARG A 207 3.02 4.81 2.39
C ARG A 207 2.83 4.50 3.87
N GLY A 208 3.42 5.27 4.78
CA GLY A 208 3.17 5.13 6.21
C GLY A 208 1.71 5.40 6.57
N LEU A 209 1.12 6.49 6.07
CA LEU A 209 -0.30 6.81 6.29
C LEU A 209 -1.25 5.80 5.64
N TYR A 210 -0.88 5.27 4.47
CA TYR A 210 -1.65 4.21 3.83
C TYR A 210 -1.65 2.92 4.67
N SER A 211 -0.49 2.53 5.22
CA SER A 211 -0.32 1.33 6.02
C SER A 211 -1.07 1.42 7.35
N ASN A 212 -0.81 2.45 8.16
CA ASN A 212 -1.36 2.55 9.50
C ASN A 212 -2.79 3.14 9.59
N GLU A 213 -3.34 3.66 8.49
CA GLU A 213 -4.69 4.24 8.40
C GLU A 213 -4.99 5.37 9.40
N ALA A 214 -3.98 5.96 10.06
CA ALA A 214 -4.20 7.01 11.04
C ALA A 214 -4.72 8.29 10.38
N GLY A 215 -5.78 8.86 10.95
CA GLY A 215 -6.44 10.04 10.40
C GLY A 215 -7.52 9.74 9.36
N GLN A 216 -7.66 8.49 8.91
CA GLN A 216 -8.70 8.11 7.95
C GLN A 216 -10.07 7.88 8.61
N GLY A 217 -10.09 7.59 9.92
CA GLY A 217 -11.33 7.31 10.64
C GLY A 217 -11.91 5.91 10.37
N SER A 218 -11.18 5.03 9.71
CA SER A 218 -11.57 3.66 9.36
C SER A 218 -11.62 2.74 10.58
N SER A 219 -10.48 2.46 11.20
CA SER A 219 -10.38 1.54 12.32
C SER A 219 -11.15 1.96 13.58
N PRO A 220 -11.37 3.26 13.90
CA PRO A 220 -12.27 3.66 14.97
C PRO A 220 -13.68 3.05 14.87
N ILE A 221 -14.16 2.74 13.67
CA ILE A 221 -15.45 2.08 13.43
C ILE A 221 -15.44 0.64 14.02
N ALA A 222 -14.32 -0.09 13.85
CA ALA A 222 -14.15 -1.42 14.44
C ALA A 222 -13.99 -1.34 15.96
N HIS A 223 -13.14 -0.44 16.45
CA HIS A 223 -12.87 -0.25 17.86
C HIS A 223 -14.10 0.17 18.67
N ALA A 224 -15.02 0.91 18.10
CA ALA A 224 -16.27 1.31 18.75
C ALA A 224 -17.12 0.11 19.19
N SER A 225 -17.04 -1.04 18.48
CA SER A 225 -17.74 -2.28 18.82
C SER A 225 -17.18 -3.01 20.04
N SER A 226 -16.06 -2.56 20.60
CA SER A 226 -15.41 -3.16 21.76
C SER A 226 -16.30 -3.15 23.01
N LYS A 227 -16.22 -4.22 23.80
CA LYS A 227 -16.90 -4.33 25.10
C LYS A 227 -16.16 -3.64 26.26
N THR A 228 -15.10 -2.88 25.97
CA THR A 228 -14.39 -2.08 26.96
C THR A 228 -15.34 -1.08 27.62
N LYS A 229 -15.24 -0.90 28.93
CA LYS A 229 -16.12 0.01 29.67
C LYS A 229 -15.71 1.47 29.48
N ASN A 230 -14.43 1.75 29.40
CA ASN A 230 -13.88 3.09 29.32
C ASN A 230 -13.36 3.38 27.89
N SER A 231 -13.59 4.58 27.39
CA SER A 231 -13.16 5.06 26.07
C SER A 231 -11.64 5.16 25.98
N VAL A 232 -10.98 5.64 27.04
CA VAL A 232 -9.53 5.84 27.09
C VAL A 232 -8.79 4.50 27.08
N ASP A 233 -9.29 3.49 27.78
CA ASP A 233 -8.71 2.13 27.73
C ASP A 233 -8.71 1.59 26.29
N GLN A 234 -9.77 1.82 25.53
CA GLN A 234 -9.84 1.39 24.15
C GLN A 234 -8.92 2.21 23.25
N GLY A 235 -8.79 3.50 23.50
CA GLY A 235 -7.82 4.37 22.85
C GLY A 235 -6.37 3.90 23.08
N VAL A 236 -6.01 3.51 24.31
CA VAL A 236 -4.68 2.97 24.60
C VAL A 236 -4.41 1.67 23.83
N VAL A 237 -5.41 0.78 23.74
CA VAL A 237 -5.28 -0.46 22.93
C VAL A 237 -5.02 -0.16 21.46
N SER A 238 -5.62 0.91 20.92
CA SER A 238 -5.45 1.25 19.50
C SER A 238 -4.07 1.77 19.13
N ILE A 239 -3.25 2.21 20.10
CA ILE A 239 -1.85 2.59 19.88
C ILE A 239 -1.04 1.42 19.30
N LEU A 240 -1.39 0.19 19.68
CA LEU A 240 -0.72 -1.02 19.19
C LEU A 240 -0.91 -1.22 17.67
N GLU A 241 -1.93 -0.64 17.08
CA GLU A 241 -2.23 -0.81 15.64
C GLU A 241 -1.12 -0.21 14.75
N PRO A 242 -0.82 1.11 14.77
CA PRO A 242 0.28 1.67 13.99
C PRO A 242 1.66 1.14 14.44
N PHE A 243 1.82 0.77 15.70
CA PHE A 243 3.06 0.19 16.19
C PHE A 243 3.33 -1.17 15.54
N ILE A 244 2.38 -2.10 15.62
CA ILE A 244 2.56 -3.44 15.04
C ILE A 244 2.60 -3.36 13.53
N ASP A 245 1.68 -2.62 12.91
CA ASP A 245 1.57 -2.49 11.47
C ASP A 245 2.83 -1.87 10.84
N THR A 246 3.18 -0.65 11.26
CA THR A 246 4.21 0.11 10.57
C THR A 246 5.60 -0.06 11.22
N ILE A 247 5.69 0.03 12.57
CA ILE A 247 7.02 -0.10 13.21
C ILE A 247 7.52 -1.53 13.18
N VAL A 248 6.65 -2.55 13.31
CA VAL A 248 7.09 -3.95 13.32
C VAL A 248 7.01 -4.55 11.91
N VAL A 249 5.83 -4.69 11.33
CA VAL A 249 5.65 -5.44 10.08
C VAL A 249 6.35 -4.76 8.90
N CYS A 250 6.15 -3.46 8.70
CA CYS A 250 6.81 -2.74 7.60
C CYS A 250 8.33 -2.69 7.77
N SER A 251 8.85 -2.61 9.02
CA SER A 251 10.30 -2.64 9.24
C SER A 251 10.91 -4.00 8.90
N VAL A 252 10.23 -5.09 9.23
CA VAL A 252 10.68 -6.44 8.85
C VAL A 252 10.72 -6.59 7.33
N THR A 253 9.67 -6.16 6.63
CA THR A 253 9.66 -6.13 5.16
C THR A 253 10.82 -5.31 4.59
N ALA A 254 11.00 -4.09 5.10
CA ALA A 254 12.07 -3.21 4.66
C ALA A 254 13.45 -3.82 4.87
N LEU A 255 13.69 -4.42 6.05
CA LEU A 255 14.98 -5.06 6.34
C LEU A 255 15.24 -6.27 5.44
N VAL A 256 14.23 -7.09 5.15
CA VAL A 256 14.36 -8.20 4.19
C VAL A 256 14.77 -7.68 2.81
N ILE A 257 14.09 -6.65 2.30
CA ILE A 257 14.37 -6.06 0.98
C ILE A 257 15.77 -5.42 0.97
N LEU A 258 16.11 -4.63 1.98
CA LEU A 258 17.39 -3.91 2.02
C LEU A 258 18.57 -4.85 2.26
N SER A 259 18.45 -5.80 3.20
CA SER A 259 19.54 -6.71 3.55
C SER A 259 19.84 -7.74 2.45
N SER A 260 18.85 -8.14 1.68
CA SER A 260 19.04 -9.04 0.53
C SER A 260 19.73 -8.35 -0.66
N GLY A 261 19.68 -7.02 -0.74
CA GLY A 261 20.29 -6.24 -1.83
C GLY A 261 19.53 -6.28 -3.15
N VAL A 262 18.42 -6.98 -3.26
CA VAL A 262 17.65 -7.12 -4.53
C VAL A 262 17.07 -5.81 -5.04
N TRP A 263 16.85 -4.84 -4.17
CA TRP A 263 16.27 -3.53 -4.53
C TRP A 263 17.14 -2.68 -5.45
N THR A 264 18.42 -3.06 -5.62
CA THR A 264 19.38 -2.42 -6.53
C THR A 264 19.70 -3.27 -7.76
N GLN A 265 19.10 -4.45 -7.90
CA GLN A 265 19.35 -5.40 -8.97
C GLN A 265 18.26 -5.30 -10.04
N LYS A 266 18.67 -5.44 -11.30
CA LYS A 266 17.78 -5.49 -12.45
C LYS A 266 17.35 -6.93 -12.72
N PHE A 267 16.08 -7.11 -13.02
CA PHE A 267 15.46 -8.40 -13.34
C PHE A 267 14.72 -8.30 -14.66
N GLU A 268 14.61 -9.43 -15.37
CA GLU A 268 13.71 -9.55 -16.52
C GLU A 268 12.28 -9.22 -16.09
N ASN A 269 11.65 -8.28 -16.77
CA ASN A 269 10.26 -7.93 -16.55
C ASN A 269 9.64 -7.31 -17.81
N THR A 270 8.31 -7.19 -17.82
CA THR A 270 7.57 -6.46 -18.86
C THR A 270 7.47 -4.99 -18.47
N PHE A 271 7.77 -4.11 -19.44
CA PHE A 271 7.82 -2.68 -19.18
C PHE A 271 6.43 -2.05 -19.25
N ASP A 272 6.03 -1.45 -18.13
CA ASP A 272 4.86 -0.59 -18.09
C ASP A 272 5.21 0.75 -18.77
N ARG A 273 4.43 1.15 -19.75
CA ARG A 273 4.66 2.40 -20.51
C ARG A 273 4.67 3.65 -19.63
N THR A 274 3.85 3.66 -18.59
CA THR A 274 3.73 4.78 -17.65
C THR A 274 4.97 4.99 -16.78
N SER A 275 5.78 3.95 -16.61
CA SER A 275 7.04 3.97 -15.85
C SER A 275 8.29 3.92 -16.74
N MET A 276 8.09 4.05 -18.08
CA MET A 276 9.14 4.04 -19.09
C MET A 276 9.30 5.43 -19.68
N THR A 277 10.54 5.87 -19.88
CA THR A 277 10.87 7.12 -20.59
C THR A 277 12.05 6.90 -21.49
N ILE A 278 11.96 7.30 -22.75
CA ILE A 278 13.03 7.23 -23.74
C ILE A 278 13.76 8.57 -23.76
N VAL A 279 15.04 8.57 -23.48
CA VAL A 279 15.89 9.77 -23.45
C VAL A 279 16.88 9.78 -24.58
N ALA A 280 17.26 10.97 -25.04
CA ALA A 280 18.24 11.17 -26.09
C ALA A 280 19.66 10.93 -25.57
N GLY A 281 20.46 10.18 -26.32
CA GLY A 281 21.82 9.82 -26.00
C GLY A 281 21.95 8.43 -25.41
N GLN A 282 23.20 7.93 -25.45
CA GLN A 282 23.57 6.68 -24.77
C GLN A 282 24.07 6.98 -23.36
N TYR A 283 23.46 6.36 -22.37
CA TYR A 283 23.87 6.45 -20.97
C TYR A 283 24.10 5.05 -20.40
N ASN A 284 25.15 4.94 -19.59
CA ASN A 284 25.55 3.71 -18.94
C ASN A 284 25.56 3.90 -17.41
N ASP A 285 24.81 3.08 -16.69
CA ASP A 285 24.74 3.15 -15.21
C ASP A 285 26.01 2.59 -14.51
N SER A 286 27.00 2.12 -15.28
CA SER A 286 28.34 1.83 -14.76
C SER A 286 29.26 3.05 -14.77
N GLU A 287 28.87 4.14 -15.47
CA GLU A 287 29.66 5.36 -15.59
C GLU A 287 29.15 6.42 -14.61
N ALA A 288 30.00 6.89 -13.69
CA ALA A 288 29.58 7.80 -12.63
C ALA A 288 29.03 9.14 -13.14
N SER A 289 29.53 9.65 -14.28
CA SER A 289 29.03 10.87 -14.93
C SER A 289 27.61 10.71 -15.43
N ASP A 290 27.33 9.56 -16.04
CA ASP A 290 26.01 9.25 -16.60
C ASP A 290 24.99 9.02 -15.49
N VAL A 291 25.38 8.27 -14.47
CA VAL A 291 24.56 8.06 -13.27
C VAL A 291 24.18 9.38 -12.62
N GLU A 292 25.12 10.36 -12.51
CA GLU A 292 24.80 11.68 -11.96
C GLU A 292 23.76 12.41 -12.80
N GLN A 293 23.91 12.43 -14.13
CA GLN A 293 22.98 13.11 -15.02
C GLN A 293 21.59 12.46 -15.03
N LEU A 294 21.55 11.13 -15.10
CA LEU A 294 20.32 10.35 -15.05
C LEU A 294 19.60 10.51 -13.70
N THR A 295 20.37 10.50 -12.59
CA THR A 295 19.83 10.74 -11.25
C THR A 295 19.14 12.11 -11.16
N ARG A 296 19.79 13.16 -11.66
CA ARG A 296 19.22 14.51 -11.70
C ARG A 296 17.97 14.57 -12.55
N PHE A 297 17.99 13.93 -13.73
CA PHE A 297 16.83 13.87 -14.64
C PHE A 297 15.64 13.18 -13.95
N VAL A 298 15.82 11.98 -13.41
CA VAL A 298 14.75 11.21 -12.74
C VAL A 298 14.22 11.93 -11.48
N GLN A 299 15.03 12.78 -10.86
CA GLN A 299 14.62 13.60 -9.72
C GLN A 299 13.95 14.94 -10.12
N GLY A 300 13.81 15.21 -11.42
CA GLY A 300 13.27 16.49 -11.93
C GLY A 300 14.17 17.69 -11.68
N MET A 301 15.49 17.46 -11.51
CA MET A 301 16.50 18.49 -11.34
C MET A 301 17.08 18.89 -12.71
N PRO A 302 17.66 20.08 -12.86
CA PRO A 302 18.35 20.46 -14.08
C PRO A 302 19.45 19.44 -14.45
N SER A 303 19.38 18.87 -15.65
CA SER A 303 20.35 17.89 -16.20
C SER A 303 20.55 18.13 -17.69
N ASN A 304 21.56 17.52 -18.27
CA ASN A 304 21.80 17.53 -19.72
C ASN A 304 20.99 16.43 -20.44
N VAL A 305 20.27 15.58 -19.69
CA VAL A 305 19.42 14.53 -20.23
C VAL A 305 18.12 15.17 -20.70
N SER A 306 17.68 14.84 -21.92
CA SER A 306 16.40 15.31 -22.47
C SER A 306 15.58 14.12 -22.98
N GLU A 307 14.27 14.25 -22.89
CA GLU A 307 13.34 13.30 -23.51
C GLU A 307 13.59 13.25 -25.03
N TYR A 308 13.57 12.04 -25.56
CA TYR A 308 13.76 11.83 -27.01
C TYR A 308 12.46 12.09 -27.77
N SER A 309 12.59 12.69 -28.92
CA SER A 309 11.52 12.79 -29.94
C SER A 309 12.12 12.48 -31.30
N GLY A 310 11.60 11.46 -31.95
CA GLY A 310 12.11 10.97 -33.24
C GLY A 310 11.71 9.53 -33.49
N GLU A 311 12.38 8.89 -34.43
CA GLU A 311 12.15 7.50 -34.80
C GLU A 311 13.16 6.59 -34.12
N ILE A 312 12.72 5.42 -33.63
CA ILE A 312 13.56 4.34 -33.16
C ILE A 312 13.34 3.11 -34.05
N VAL A 313 14.43 2.44 -34.41
CA VAL A 313 14.45 1.27 -35.29
C VAL A 313 14.57 0.00 -34.45
N ILE A 314 13.72 -0.97 -34.75
CA ILE A 314 13.69 -2.28 -34.11
C ILE A 314 13.86 -3.35 -35.18
N GLU A 315 14.84 -4.23 -35.01
CA GLU A 315 15.10 -5.38 -35.87
C GLU A 315 15.13 -6.67 -35.05
N ASP A 316 14.40 -7.67 -35.47
CA ASP A 316 14.23 -8.94 -34.79
C ASP A 316 13.84 -8.81 -33.31
N GLY A 317 13.07 -7.77 -33.01
CA GLY A 317 12.63 -7.42 -31.67
C GLY A 317 13.69 -6.65 -30.85
N GLU A 318 14.89 -6.43 -31.31
CA GLU A 318 15.95 -5.68 -30.61
C GLU A 318 15.98 -4.21 -31.01
N LEU A 319 16.24 -3.33 -30.05
CA LEU A 319 16.43 -1.90 -30.30
C LEU A 319 17.78 -1.66 -30.96
N VAL A 320 17.80 -1.26 -32.23
CA VAL A 320 19.02 -1.01 -33.01
C VAL A 320 19.47 0.45 -32.94
N SER A 321 18.55 1.37 -32.64
CA SER A 321 18.89 2.79 -32.49
C SER A 321 19.86 3.01 -31.34
N ASP A 322 21.05 3.49 -31.66
CA ASP A 322 22.15 3.72 -30.73
C ASP A 322 22.21 5.13 -30.12
N ASN A 323 21.24 5.98 -30.45
CA ASN A 323 21.16 7.37 -30.00
C ASN A 323 20.13 7.59 -28.88
N VAL A 324 19.63 6.53 -28.27
CA VAL A 324 18.61 6.59 -27.23
C VAL A 324 18.94 5.65 -26.06
N THR A 325 18.45 5.99 -24.90
CA THR A 325 18.44 5.14 -23.70
C THR A 325 17.04 5.03 -23.18
N ILE A 326 16.61 3.83 -22.78
CA ILE A 326 15.33 3.60 -22.14
C ILE A 326 15.54 3.56 -20.62
N ILE A 327 14.85 4.44 -19.91
CA ILE A 327 14.74 4.43 -18.46
C ILE A 327 13.43 3.74 -18.12
N HIS A 328 13.47 2.69 -17.34
CA HIS A 328 12.29 2.01 -16.81
C HIS A 328 12.41 1.81 -15.31
N LYS A 329 11.35 2.14 -14.59
CA LYS A 329 11.30 1.97 -13.13
C LYS A 329 12.55 2.52 -12.41
N ARG A 330 13.02 3.72 -12.81
CA ARG A 330 14.17 4.43 -12.22
C ARG A 330 15.51 3.68 -12.37
N SER A 331 15.66 2.93 -13.43
CA SER A 331 16.90 2.28 -13.84
C SER A 331 17.10 2.39 -15.33
N VAL A 332 18.34 2.34 -15.79
CA VAL A 332 18.65 2.14 -17.21
C VAL A 332 18.21 0.74 -17.58
N ALA A 333 17.34 0.62 -18.57
CA ALA A 333 16.87 -0.66 -19.06
C ALA A 333 17.93 -1.36 -19.93
N GLU A 334 18.03 -2.68 -19.79
CA GLU A 334 18.97 -3.54 -20.52
C GLU A 334 18.25 -4.65 -21.26
N ASP A 335 18.89 -5.25 -22.25
CA ASP A 335 18.38 -6.41 -23.02
C ASP A 335 16.94 -6.20 -23.54
N ILE A 336 16.66 -5.02 -24.06
CA ILE A 336 15.30 -4.57 -24.40
C ILE A 336 14.83 -5.28 -25.65
N LYS A 337 13.62 -5.87 -25.58
CA LYS A 337 12.98 -6.58 -26.67
C LYS A 337 11.53 -6.12 -26.88
N PHE A 338 11.14 -6.01 -28.14
CA PHE A 338 9.83 -5.59 -28.56
C PHE A 338 9.10 -6.75 -29.23
N TYR A 339 7.87 -7.01 -28.75
CA TYR A 339 7.00 -8.04 -29.29
C TYR A 339 5.65 -7.49 -29.71
N ARG A 340 5.03 -8.12 -30.70
CA ARG A 340 3.64 -7.91 -31.08
C ARG A 340 3.00 -9.26 -31.28
N SER A 341 1.94 -9.56 -30.50
CA SER A 341 1.31 -10.89 -30.48
C SER A 341 2.31 -12.05 -30.28
N ASN A 342 3.25 -11.88 -29.34
CA ASN A 342 4.34 -12.80 -28.99
C ASN A 342 5.37 -13.07 -30.12
N LEU A 343 5.38 -12.25 -31.16
CA LEU A 343 6.39 -12.33 -32.22
C LEU A 343 7.36 -11.15 -32.15
N PRO A 344 8.68 -11.36 -32.35
CA PRO A 344 9.63 -10.26 -32.48
C PRO A 344 9.21 -9.30 -33.59
N VAL A 345 9.48 -8.02 -33.38
CA VAL A 345 9.03 -6.95 -34.28
C VAL A 345 10.20 -6.48 -35.15
N ASN A 346 9.91 -6.21 -36.43
CA ASN A 346 10.75 -5.43 -37.33
C ASN A 346 9.94 -4.19 -37.72
N ASP A 347 10.22 -3.04 -37.08
CA ASP A 347 9.41 -1.83 -37.27
C ASP A 347 10.22 -0.58 -36.93
N THR A 348 9.72 0.59 -37.39
CA THR A 348 10.21 1.90 -36.98
C THR A 348 9.11 2.56 -36.18
N LEU A 349 9.37 2.83 -34.89
CA LEU A 349 8.39 3.40 -33.97
C LEU A 349 8.68 4.88 -33.72
N ILE A 350 7.60 5.65 -33.57
CA ILE A 350 7.68 7.09 -33.28
C ILE A 350 7.68 7.31 -31.77
N VAL A 351 8.60 8.12 -31.30
CA VAL A 351 8.70 8.59 -29.92
C VAL A 351 8.41 10.07 -29.87
N GLU A 352 7.52 10.52 -29.00
CA GLU A 352 7.23 11.92 -28.72
C GLU A 352 7.41 12.20 -27.23
N GLN A 353 8.29 13.14 -26.89
CA GLN A 353 8.57 13.54 -25.51
C GLN A 353 8.85 12.36 -24.58
N GLY A 354 9.67 11.42 -25.03
CA GLY A 354 10.06 10.24 -24.26
C GLY A 354 9.07 9.09 -24.29
N ASP A 355 7.88 9.26 -24.83
CA ASP A 355 6.82 8.25 -24.88
C ASP A 355 6.67 7.66 -26.29
N LEU A 356 6.39 6.35 -26.38
CA LEU A 356 6.03 5.69 -27.64
C LEU A 356 4.61 6.11 -28.08
N VAL A 357 4.47 6.58 -29.31
CA VAL A 357 3.16 6.96 -29.89
C VAL A 357 2.30 5.74 -30.14
N GLU A 358 2.89 4.71 -30.78
CA GLU A 358 2.20 3.49 -31.16
C GLU A 358 1.88 2.63 -29.94
N ARG A 359 0.71 1.98 -29.98
CA ARG A 359 0.24 1.05 -28.96
C ARG A 359 0.23 -0.40 -29.47
N GLY A 360 0.18 -1.34 -28.54
CA GLY A 360 0.05 -2.77 -28.86
C GLY A 360 1.38 -3.51 -29.00
N TYR A 361 2.47 -2.90 -28.57
CA TYR A 361 3.75 -3.56 -28.38
C TYR A 361 3.91 -3.97 -26.92
N GLU A 362 4.36 -5.17 -26.69
CA GLU A 362 4.88 -5.66 -25.43
C GLU A 362 6.39 -5.45 -25.43
N ILE A 363 6.89 -4.75 -24.40
CA ILE A 363 8.30 -4.42 -24.28
C ILE A 363 8.80 -5.16 -23.04
N THR A 364 9.86 -5.94 -23.21
CA THR A 364 10.50 -6.67 -22.12
C THR A 364 11.97 -6.31 -22.03
N GLY A 365 12.59 -6.59 -20.90
CA GLY A 365 14.01 -6.36 -20.68
C GLY A 365 14.35 -6.38 -19.19
N LYS A 366 15.59 -6.04 -18.86
CA LYS A 366 16.07 -5.99 -17.49
C LYS A 366 15.96 -4.58 -16.94
N SER A 367 15.25 -4.43 -15.85
CA SER A 367 15.18 -3.19 -15.07
C SER A 367 14.89 -3.49 -13.60
N LEU A 368 14.81 -2.46 -12.76
CA LEU A 368 14.33 -2.64 -11.39
C LEU A 368 12.88 -3.12 -11.40
N ILE A 369 12.54 -3.88 -10.38
CA ILE A 369 11.17 -4.29 -10.07
C ILE A 369 10.66 -3.57 -8.82
N ASP A 370 9.37 -3.54 -8.61
CA ASP A 370 8.73 -2.82 -7.51
C ASP A 370 7.65 -3.63 -6.81
N SER A 371 6.97 -3.01 -5.84
CA SER A 371 5.79 -3.54 -5.17
C SER A 371 5.99 -4.97 -4.60
N ALA A 372 4.97 -5.81 -4.72
CA ALA A 372 4.98 -7.17 -4.16
C ALA A 372 6.03 -8.09 -4.85
N GLU A 373 6.33 -7.85 -6.12
CA GLU A 373 7.34 -8.61 -6.87
C GLU A 373 8.73 -8.40 -6.27
N LEU A 374 9.10 -7.17 -5.92
CA LEU A 374 10.37 -6.88 -5.24
C LEU A 374 10.47 -7.62 -3.91
N THR A 375 9.37 -7.63 -3.13
CA THR A 375 9.34 -8.39 -1.88
C THR A 375 9.47 -9.89 -2.12
N ALA A 376 8.77 -10.44 -3.12
CA ALA A 376 8.87 -11.86 -3.48
C ALA A 376 10.29 -12.24 -3.88
N LYS A 377 10.96 -11.42 -4.68
CA LYS A 377 12.39 -11.62 -5.04
C LYS A 377 13.30 -11.55 -3.82
N ALA A 378 13.04 -10.65 -2.86
CA ALA A 378 13.82 -10.56 -1.63
C ALA A 378 13.69 -11.82 -0.77
N PHE A 379 12.49 -12.39 -0.67
CA PHE A 379 12.27 -13.66 0.02
C PHE A 379 12.80 -14.88 -0.74
N SER A 380 12.97 -14.77 -2.06
CA SER A 380 13.51 -15.84 -2.91
C SER A 380 15.05 -15.91 -2.90
N GLN A 381 15.70 -15.01 -2.16
CA GLN A 381 17.15 -15.11 -1.95
C GLN A 381 17.49 -16.22 -0.95
N GLY A 382 18.73 -16.71 -1.03
CA GLY A 382 19.26 -17.69 -0.09
C GLY A 382 18.59 -19.07 -0.17
N SER A 383 18.32 -19.68 0.98
CA SER A 383 17.83 -21.07 1.10
C SER A 383 16.38 -21.26 0.68
N LEU A 384 15.55 -20.22 0.74
CA LEU A 384 14.15 -20.33 0.34
C LEU A 384 13.95 -20.47 -1.17
N ARG A 385 14.86 -19.93 -1.99
CA ARG A 385 14.77 -20.00 -3.48
C ARG A 385 13.35 -19.69 -3.97
N GLU A 386 12.82 -20.50 -4.88
CA GLU A 386 11.46 -20.36 -5.45
C GLU A 386 10.34 -20.37 -4.39
N TYR A 387 10.54 -21.07 -3.27
CA TYR A 387 9.55 -21.12 -2.18
C TYR A 387 9.35 -19.76 -1.51
N GLY A 388 10.34 -18.85 -1.59
CA GLY A 388 10.21 -17.49 -1.07
C GLY A 388 9.11 -16.69 -1.77
N GLY A 389 9.04 -16.77 -3.11
CA GLY A 389 7.97 -16.15 -3.90
C GLY A 389 6.59 -16.69 -3.52
N TYR A 390 6.44 -18.02 -3.43
CA TYR A 390 5.19 -18.66 -3.00
C TYR A 390 4.79 -18.27 -1.58
N LEU A 391 5.75 -18.16 -0.67
CA LEU A 391 5.48 -17.70 0.70
C LEU A 391 4.92 -16.28 0.73
N VAL A 392 5.54 -15.37 -0.04
CA VAL A 392 5.05 -13.99 -0.14
C VAL A 392 3.69 -13.94 -0.82
N ALA A 393 3.45 -14.73 -1.86
CA ALA A 393 2.16 -14.82 -2.54
C ALA A 393 1.04 -15.26 -1.58
N ILE A 394 1.29 -16.30 -0.77
CA ILE A 394 0.35 -16.79 0.25
C ILE A 394 0.14 -15.74 1.36
N ALA A 395 1.23 -15.14 1.84
CA ALA A 395 1.14 -14.08 2.85
C ALA A 395 0.34 -12.89 2.32
N LEU A 396 0.63 -12.43 1.10
CA LEU A 396 -0.09 -11.34 0.45
C LEU A 396 -1.58 -11.66 0.27
N LEU A 397 -1.91 -12.88 -0.15
CA LEU A 397 -3.29 -13.34 -0.26
C LEU A 397 -4.00 -13.22 1.10
N LEU A 398 -3.40 -13.71 2.17
CA LEU A 398 -3.98 -13.65 3.51
C LEU A 398 -4.11 -12.20 4.02
N PHE A 399 -3.06 -11.39 3.87
CA PHE A 399 -3.03 -9.98 4.29
C PHE A 399 -4.08 -9.16 3.53
N ALA A 400 -4.00 -9.15 2.21
CA ALA A 400 -4.87 -8.34 1.38
C ALA A 400 -6.33 -8.80 1.44
N PHE A 401 -6.58 -10.10 1.48
CA PHE A 401 -7.95 -10.62 1.59
C PHE A 401 -8.57 -10.30 2.96
N SER A 402 -7.80 -10.37 4.05
CA SER A 402 -8.28 -9.97 5.37
C SER A 402 -8.58 -8.46 5.45
N THR A 403 -7.78 -7.64 4.76
CA THR A 403 -8.02 -6.19 4.63
C THR A 403 -9.34 -5.92 3.92
N ALA A 404 -9.57 -6.56 2.77
CA ALA A 404 -10.82 -6.39 2.03
C ALA A 404 -12.06 -6.80 2.86
N ILE A 405 -11.95 -7.85 3.67
CA ILE A 405 -13.03 -8.27 4.58
C ILE A 405 -13.30 -7.20 5.65
N ALA A 406 -12.26 -6.64 6.29
CA ALA A 406 -12.39 -5.65 7.35
C ALA A 406 -12.91 -4.30 6.81
N TRP A 407 -12.42 -3.86 5.67
CA TRP A 407 -12.88 -2.61 5.05
C TRP A 407 -14.33 -2.67 4.58
N CYS A 408 -14.83 -3.84 4.18
CA CYS A 408 -16.25 -4.01 3.93
C CYS A 408 -17.10 -3.66 5.15
N TYR A 409 -16.65 -4.01 6.36
CA TYR A 409 -17.35 -3.63 7.60
C TYR A 409 -17.38 -2.13 7.83
N TYR A 410 -16.28 -1.39 7.52
CA TYR A 410 -16.29 0.07 7.63
C TYR A 410 -17.30 0.72 6.70
N GLY A 411 -17.35 0.23 5.46
CA GLY A 411 -18.37 0.65 4.49
C GLY A 411 -19.80 0.26 4.89
N ASP A 412 -20.00 -0.94 5.45
CA ASP A 412 -21.30 -1.39 5.98
C ASP A 412 -21.85 -0.45 7.05
N ARG A 413 -21.01 -0.05 8.03
CA ARG A 413 -21.42 0.85 9.11
C ARG A 413 -21.72 2.25 8.61
N SER A 414 -20.92 2.74 7.66
CA SER A 414 -21.18 4.02 6.99
C SER A 414 -22.45 4.00 6.15
N THR A 415 -22.73 2.90 5.46
CA THR A 415 -23.97 2.69 4.69
C THR A 415 -25.18 2.62 5.62
N ALA A 416 -25.08 1.89 6.72
CA ALA A 416 -26.16 1.79 7.70
C ALA A 416 -26.49 3.15 8.33
N TYR A 417 -25.49 4.01 8.54
CA TYR A 417 -25.67 5.37 9.05
C TYR A 417 -26.48 6.25 8.08
N VAL A 418 -26.20 6.20 6.78
CA VAL A 418 -26.83 7.08 5.76
C VAL A 418 -28.15 6.50 5.24
N PHE A 419 -28.15 5.21 4.88
CA PHE A 419 -29.26 4.55 4.16
C PHE A 419 -30.02 3.53 5.02
N GLY A 420 -29.59 3.33 6.27
CA GLY A 420 -30.14 2.30 7.14
C GLY A 420 -29.70 0.88 6.76
N GLU A 421 -30.10 -0.10 7.58
CA GLU A 421 -29.68 -1.50 7.43
C GLU A 421 -30.06 -2.14 6.07
N LYS A 422 -31.13 -1.66 5.42
CA LYS A 422 -31.53 -2.16 4.10
C LYS A 422 -30.52 -1.80 2.99
N GLY A 423 -29.80 -0.69 3.13
CA GLY A 423 -28.76 -0.27 2.19
C GLY A 423 -27.53 -1.16 2.21
N VAL A 424 -27.23 -1.79 3.35
CA VAL A 424 -26.04 -2.60 3.55
C VAL A 424 -25.98 -3.79 2.58
N PHE A 425 -27.11 -4.44 2.31
CA PHE A 425 -27.16 -5.55 1.35
C PHE A 425 -26.70 -5.11 -0.05
N TRP A 426 -27.20 -3.98 -0.52
CA TRP A 426 -26.82 -3.45 -1.85
C TRP A 426 -25.36 -3.01 -1.89
N TYR A 427 -24.89 -2.36 -0.82
CA TYR A 427 -23.47 -1.96 -0.71
C TYR A 427 -22.54 -3.16 -0.79
N ARG A 428 -22.80 -4.27 -0.09
CA ARG A 428 -21.99 -5.49 -0.13
C ARG A 428 -21.90 -6.09 -1.54
N ASN A 429 -23.00 -6.10 -2.29
CA ASN A 429 -22.98 -6.58 -3.67
C ASN A 429 -22.13 -5.68 -4.58
N ILE A 430 -22.28 -4.35 -4.47
CA ILE A 430 -21.43 -3.40 -5.21
C ILE A 430 -19.96 -3.59 -4.82
N TYR A 431 -19.67 -3.76 -3.54
CA TYR A 431 -18.32 -3.98 -3.03
C TYR A 431 -17.65 -5.21 -3.66
N VAL A 432 -18.37 -6.33 -3.76
CA VAL A 432 -17.88 -7.57 -4.39
C VAL A 432 -17.71 -7.41 -5.91
N ILE A 433 -18.65 -6.74 -6.58
CA ILE A 433 -18.50 -6.47 -8.02
C ILE A 433 -17.25 -5.63 -8.29
N CYS A 434 -17.05 -4.55 -7.51
CA CYS A 434 -15.84 -3.72 -7.62
C CYS A 434 -14.57 -4.53 -7.31
N PHE A 435 -14.62 -5.46 -6.35
CA PHE A 435 -13.51 -6.36 -6.04
C PHE A 435 -13.13 -7.21 -7.26
N ILE A 436 -14.11 -7.85 -7.90
CA ILE A 436 -13.87 -8.70 -9.08
C ILE A 436 -13.30 -7.88 -10.25
N LEU A 437 -13.91 -6.72 -10.52
CA LEU A 437 -13.48 -5.85 -11.63
C LEU A 437 -12.05 -5.31 -11.41
N ALA A 438 -11.71 -4.94 -10.18
CA ALA A 438 -10.39 -4.40 -9.86
C ALA A 438 -9.24 -5.40 -10.06
N ALA A 439 -9.52 -6.69 -10.12
CA ALA A 439 -8.52 -7.71 -10.43
C ALA A 439 -7.87 -7.51 -11.82
N VAL A 440 -8.62 -6.93 -12.77
CA VAL A 440 -8.18 -6.75 -14.17
C VAL A 440 -7.94 -5.29 -14.56
N ILE A 441 -8.17 -4.34 -13.64
CA ILE A 441 -7.88 -2.92 -13.88
C ILE A 441 -6.36 -2.70 -13.76
N ASP A 442 -5.86 -1.73 -14.50
CA ASP A 442 -4.48 -1.29 -14.42
C ASP A 442 -4.09 -0.88 -12.99
N THR A 443 -2.90 -1.33 -12.55
CA THR A 443 -2.44 -1.15 -11.17
C THR A 443 -2.26 0.31 -10.81
N GLU A 444 -1.78 1.14 -11.73
CA GLU A 444 -1.57 2.57 -11.48
C GLU A 444 -2.92 3.29 -11.26
N VAL A 445 -3.92 2.98 -12.09
CA VAL A 445 -5.28 3.51 -11.94
C VAL A 445 -5.85 3.17 -10.56
N VAL A 446 -5.70 1.91 -10.13
CA VAL A 446 -6.16 1.44 -8.83
C VAL A 446 -5.49 2.21 -7.67
N TRP A 447 -4.17 2.39 -7.73
CA TRP A 447 -3.44 3.13 -6.70
C TRP A 447 -3.77 4.63 -6.68
N ASN A 448 -3.94 5.25 -7.85
CA ASN A 448 -4.34 6.66 -7.94
C ASN A 448 -5.73 6.89 -7.32
N ILE A 449 -6.70 6.01 -7.59
CA ILE A 449 -8.01 6.03 -6.93
C ILE A 449 -7.84 5.91 -5.41
N ALA A 450 -7.03 4.96 -4.94
CA ALA A 450 -6.81 4.74 -3.51
C ALA A 450 -6.27 6.00 -2.80
N TYR A 451 -5.28 6.68 -3.39
CA TYR A 451 -4.74 7.91 -2.79
C TYR A 451 -5.76 9.04 -2.71
N VAL A 452 -6.53 9.25 -3.77
CA VAL A 452 -7.54 10.31 -3.81
C VAL A 452 -8.60 10.08 -2.74
N VAL A 453 -9.15 8.87 -2.65
CA VAL A 453 -10.23 8.58 -1.69
C VAL A 453 -9.77 8.59 -0.25
N VAL A 454 -8.53 8.17 0.04
CA VAL A 454 -7.91 8.27 1.37
C VAL A 454 -7.73 9.74 1.77
N ALA A 455 -7.22 10.58 0.87
CA ALA A 455 -7.08 12.00 1.15
C ALA A 455 -8.43 12.66 1.45
N LEU A 456 -9.45 12.36 0.64
CA LEU A 456 -10.79 12.95 0.78
C LEU A 456 -11.47 12.54 2.11
N VAL A 457 -11.38 11.28 2.52
CA VAL A 457 -12.01 10.82 3.77
C VAL A 457 -11.28 11.33 5.01
N SER A 458 -9.96 11.54 4.92
CA SER A 458 -9.13 12.00 6.03
C SER A 458 -9.42 13.45 6.41
N ILE A 459 -9.73 14.33 5.46
CA ILE A 459 -9.95 15.76 5.71
C ILE A 459 -11.04 16.01 6.76
N PRO A 460 -12.30 15.58 6.58
CA PRO A 460 -13.35 15.85 7.56
C PRO A 460 -13.06 15.20 8.91
N ASN A 461 -12.39 14.04 8.93
CA ASN A 461 -12.03 13.36 10.15
C ASN A 461 -10.95 14.11 10.95
N LEU A 462 -9.85 14.52 10.31
CA LEU A 462 -8.77 15.28 10.94
C LEU A 462 -9.27 16.62 11.51
N ILE A 463 -10.15 17.31 10.78
CA ILE A 463 -10.78 18.54 11.27
C ILE A 463 -11.61 18.24 12.52
N ALA A 464 -12.41 17.16 12.51
CA ALA A 464 -13.27 16.82 13.63
C ALA A 464 -12.47 16.48 14.89
N ILE A 465 -11.43 15.65 14.81
CA ILE A 465 -10.60 15.32 15.97
C ILE A 465 -9.84 16.54 16.52
N PHE A 466 -9.39 17.43 15.63
CA PHE A 466 -8.75 18.68 16.06
C PHE A 466 -9.71 19.59 16.84
N VAL A 467 -10.95 19.74 16.37
CA VAL A 467 -11.96 20.56 17.07
C VAL A 467 -12.36 19.90 18.40
N LEU A 468 -12.51 18.57 18.42
CA LEU A 468 -12.89 17.81 19.62
C LEU A 468 -11.74 17.57 20.62
N ARG A 469 -10.55 18.10 20.39
CA ARG A 469 -9.39 17.89 21.27
C ARG A 469 -9.65 18.24 22.75
N LYS A 470 -10.51 19.23 23.03
CA LYS A 470 -10.87 19.62 24.41
C LYS A 470 -11.74 18.57 25.08
N VAL A 471 -12.71 17.99 24.33
CA VAL A 471 -13.57 16.89 24.79
C VAL A 471 -12.74 15.66 25.11
N MET A 472 -11.79 15.34 24.25
CA MET A 472 -10.86 14.23 24.44
C MET A 472 -9.98 14.45 25.67
N LYS A 473 -9.45 15.67 25.88
CA LYS A 473 -8.64 15.99 27.06
C LYS A 473 -9.44 15.80 28.35
N GLN A 474 -10.67 16.30 28.42
CA GLN A 474 -11.55 16.08 29.55
C GLN A 474 -11.76 14.60 29.86
N ASP A 475 -11.96 13.77 28.85
CA ASP A 475 -12.15 12.33 29.01
C ASP A 475 -10.90 11.65 29.62
N VAL A 476 -9.70 12.10 29.22
CA VAL A 476 -8.43 11.62 29.77
C VAL A 476 -8.23 12.10 31.21
N ASP A 477 -8.52 13.36 31.51
CA ASP A 477 -8.40 13.92 32.86
C ASP A 477 -9.33 13.21 33.85
N GLU A 478 -10.61 12.97 33.47
CA GLU A 478 -11.58 12.19 34.25
C GLU A 478 -11.11 10.74 34.48
N TYR A 479 -10.54 10.11 33.46
CA TYR A 479 -9.99 8.76 33.57
C TYR A 479 -8.83 8.68 34.56
N GLN A 480 -7.93 9.67 34.56
CA GLN A 480 -6.82 9.72 35.51
C GLN A 480 -7.30 9.85 36.96
N ILE A 481 -8.31 10.71 37.19
CA ILE A 481 -8.92 10.90 38.53
C ILE A 481 -9.57 9.60 39.04
N GLN A 482 -10.18 8.80 38.15
CA GLN A 482 -10.82 7.53 38.55
C GLN A 482 -9.80 6.42 38.90
N LYS A 483 -8.56 6.54 38.47
CA LYS A 483 -7.48 5.56 38.75
C LYS A 483 -6.61 5.92 39.95
N THR A 484 -6.64 7.18 40.37
CA THR A 484 -6.01 7.64 41.62
C THR A 484 -6.97 7.48 42.80
#